data_a8c8d3b2c37fd99f2a2363e519bef577
#
_entry.id   a8c8d3b2c37fd99f2a2363e519bef577
#
_cell.length_a   1.000
_cell.length_b   1.000
_cell.length_c   1.000
_cell.angle_alpha   90.00
_cell.angle_beta   90.00
_cell.angle_gamma   90.00
#
_symmetry.space_group_name_H-M   'P 1'
#
loop_
_entity.id
_entity.type
_entity.pdbx_description
1 polymer ?
#
loop_
_entity_poly.entity_id
_entity_poly.type
_entity_poly.pdbx_seq_one_letter_code
_entity_poly.pdbx_strand_id
1 'polypeptide(L)'
;APIYRKGRTPDMEVIGSLLQNYYYPFHERLAGALNTDSIEIAFDCHSMLPHSPPVRMDAGRPRPLFCLSNRGDRNGKPQKPGSLVTCPPVWLQALARSFQAEFDGEGRVVMNDPFRGGFITVAHYRQRRTPWVQVEINRGLYEAEGREVDEARLADLRERIFSAVAGFWDEISR
;
A
#
# COMPACT_ATOMS: atom_id res chain seq x y z
N ALA A 1 -2.82 14.57 15.66
CA ALA A 1 -3.53 15.82 15.35
C ALA A 1 -5.01 15.51 15.14
N PRO A 2 -5.95 16.38 15.55
CA PRO A 2 -7.39 16.16 15.32
C PRO A 2 -7.67 16.20 13.80
N ILE A 3 -8.52 15.28 13.33
CA ILE A 3 -8.94 15.19 11.92
C ILE A 3 -9.82 16.38 11.55
N TYR A 4 -10.65 16.85 12.49
CA TYR A 4 -11.58 17.96 12.28
C TYR A 4 -11.09 19.23 12.98
N ARG A 5 -11.38 20.38 12.38
CA ARG A 5 -11.22 21.67 13.07
C ARG A 5 -12.20 21.74 14.26
N LYS A 6 -11.82 22.52 15.30
CA LYS A 6 -12.70 22.72 16.46
C LYS A 6 -14.10 23.21 16.02
N GLY A 7 -15.15 22.54 16.48
CA GLY A 7 -16.53 22.86 16.13
C GLY A 7 -16.97 22.45 14.71
N ARG A 8 -16.17 21.65 14.00
CA ARG A 8 -16.47 21.14 12.64
C ARG A 8 -16.54 19.61 12.59
N THR A 9 -16.81 18.95 13.70
CA THR A 9 -17.14 17.53 13.69
C THR A 9 -18.44 17.31 12.93
N PRO A 10 -18.49 16.41 11.93
CA PRO A 10 -19.72 16.15 11.19
C PRO A 10 -20.79 15.56 12.12
N ASP A 11 -22.03 15.96 11.93
CA ASP A 11 -23.18 15.36 12.58
C ASP A 11 -23.56 14.01 11.92
N MET A 12 -24.56 13.35 12.46
CA MET A 12 -25.00 12.04 11.99
C MET A 12 -25.59 12.07 10.58
N GLU A 13 -26.21 13.19 10.17
CA GLU A 13 -26.76 13.35 8.82
C GLU A 13 -25.64 13.44 7.80
N VAL A 14 -24.61 14.27 8.06
CA VAL A 14 -23.42 14.38 7.21
C VAL A 14 -22.67 13.05 7.16
N ILE A 15 -22.49 12.36 8.29
CA ILE A 15 -21.86 11.04 8.34
C ILE A 15 -22.66 10.05 7.48
N GLY A 16 -23.96 9.99 7.64
CA GLY A 16 -24.84 9.12 6.86
C GLY A 16 -24.71 9.38 5.36
N SER A 17 -24.73 10.65 4.96
CA SER A 17 -24.55 11.06 3.55
C SER A 17 -23.18 10.62 3.00
N LEU A 18 -22.10 10.81 3.76
CA LEU A 18 -20.74 10.39 3.34
C LEU A 18 -20.65 8.87 3.18
N LEU A 19 -21.25 8.10 4.10
CA LEU A 19 -21.28 6.65 4.00
C LEU A 19 -22.05 6.19 2.76
N GLN A 20 -23.24 6.73 2.51
CA GLN A 20 -24.08 6.36 1.38
C GLN A 20 -23.49 6.75 0.02
N ASN A 21 -22.89 7.93 -0.09
CA ASN A 21 -22.46 8.45 -1.38
C ASN A 21 -21.01 8.08 -1.75
N TYR A 22 -20.16 7.71 -0.78
CA TYR A 22 -18.75 7.45 -1.03
C TYR A 22 -18.28 6.11 -0.47
N TYR A 23 -18.55 5.83 0.81
CA TYR A 23 -17.99 4.65 1.47
C TYR A 23 -18.59 3.34 0.91
N TYR A 24 -19.92 3.20 0.96
CA TYR A 24 -20.56 1.98 0.49
C TYR A 24 -20.37 1.73 -1.01
N PRO A 25 -20.56 2.71 -1.92
CA PRO A 25 -20.34 2.49 -3.35
C PRO A 25 -18.90 2.07 -3.68
N PHE A 26 -17.91 2.64 -2.98
CA PHE A 26 -16.50 2.24 -3.16
C PHE A 26 -16.29 0.78 -2.74
N HIS A 27 -16.72 0.42 -1.53
CA HIS A 27 -16.51 -0.93 -1.00
C HIS A 27 -17.33 -2.00 -1.73
N GLU A 28 -18.53 -1.68 -2.21
CA GLU A 28 -19.36 -2.56 -3.03
C GLU A 28 -18.72 -2.85 -4.39
N ARG A 29 -18.20 -1.81 -5.07
CA ARG A 29 -17.48 -2.00 -6.33
C ARG A 29 -16.23 -2.86 -6.14
N LEU A 30 -15.48 -2.62 -5.09
CA LEU A 30 -14.27 -3.38 -4.78
C LEU A 30 -14.61 -4.83 -4.44
N ALA A 31 -15.63 -5.06 -3.61
CA ALA A 31 -16.13 -6.40 -3.31
C ALA A 31 -16.65 -7.13 -4.57
N GLY A 32 -17.33 -6.42 -5.46
CA GLY A 32 -17.80 -6.94 -6.75
C GLY A 32 -16.64 -7.34 -7.67
N ALA A 33 -15.61 -6.50 -7.77
CA ALA A 33 -14.41 -6.82 -8.56
C ALA A 33 -13.67 -8.04 -8.02
N LEU A 34 -13.61 -8.21 -6.70
CA LEU A 34 -13.00 -9.39 -6.06
C LEU A 34 -13.87 -10.66 -6.15
N ASN A 35 -15.13 -10.55 -6.63
CA ASN A 35 -16.06 -11.67 -6.72
C ASN A 35 -15.82 -12.55 -7.96
N THR A 36 -14.58 -12.68 -8.37
CA THR A 36 -14.14 -13.55 -9.45
C THR A 36 -13.07 -14.49 -8.93
N ASP A 37 -13.12 -15.78 -9.32
CA ASP A 37 -12.12 -16.77 -8.91
C ASP A 37 -10.75 -16.55 -9.57
N SER A 38 -10.66 -15.58 -10.51
CA SER A 38 -9.43 -15.27 -11.25
C SER A 38 -8.51 -14.27 -10.51
N ILE A 39 -8.96 -13.66 -9.40
CA ILE A 39 -8.11 -12.70 -8.64
C ILE A 39 -7.45 -13.43 -7.49
N GLU A 40 -6.15 -13.67 -7.62
CA GLU A 40 -5.35 -14.37 -6.62
C GLU A 40 -4.66 -13.43 -5.61
N ILE A 41 -4.43 -12.17 -5.99
CA ILE A 41 -3.84 -11.13 -5.13
C ILE A 41 -4.40 -9.76 -5.49
N ALA A 42 -4.50 -8.87 -4.51
CA ALA A 42 -4.90 -7.48 -4.70
C ALA A 42 -3.88 -6.52 -4.07
N PHE A 43 -3.69 -5.37 -4.73
CA PHE A 43 -2.78 -4.32 -4.29
C PHE A 43 -3.55 -3.05 -3.93
N ASP A 44 -3.27 -2.49 -2.74
CA ASP A 44 -3.75 -1.19 -2.28
C ASP A 44 -2.63 -0.17 -2.48
N CYS A 45 -2.66 0.54 -3.62
CA CYS A 45 -1.56 1.39 -4.06
C CYS A 45 -1.69 2.81 -3.50
N HIS A 46 -0.66 3.24 -2.79
CA HIS A 46 -0.53 4.56 -2.18
C HIS A 46 0.79 5.22 -2.58
N SER A 47 0.93 6.49 -2.26
CA SER A 47 2.19 7.21 -2.38
C SER A 47 2.58 7.90 -1.08
N MET A 48 3.86 7.95 -0.78
CA MET A 48 4.41 8.59 0.41
C MET A 48 5.40 9.70 0.04
N LEU A 49 5.50 10.71 0.91
CA LEU A 49 6.52 11.75 0.78
C LEU A 49 7.92 11.16 0.88
N PRO A 50 8.94 11.74 0.19
CA PRO A 50 10.34 11.29 0.25
C PRO A 50 10.94 11.30 1.65
N HIS A 51 10.44 12.20 2.50
CA HIS A 51 10.85 12.35 3.89
C HIS A 51 9.66 12.31 4.83
N SER A 52 9.88 11.85 6.04
CA SER A 52 8.84 11.84 7.07
C SER A 52 8.38 13.27 7.40
N PRO A 53 7.06 13.54 7.41
CA PRO A 53 6.54 14.88 7.64
C PRO A 53 6.80 15.36 9.07
N PRO A 54 6.83 16.69 9.32
CA PRO A 54 7.15 17.29 10.62
C PRO A 54 6.26 16.85 11.78
N VAL A 55 5.04 16.40 11.50
CA VAL A 55 4.07 15.94 12.51
C VAL A 55 4.35 14.53 13.04
N ARG A 56 5.33 13.83 12.50
CA ARG A 56 5.74 12.49 12.91
C ARG A 56 6.91 12.54 13.87
N MET A 57 7.05 11.48 14.69
CA MET A 57 8.18 11.35 15.64
C MET A 57 9.54 11.20 14.95
N ASP A 58 9.55 10.72 13.70
CA ASP A 58 10.71 10.53 12.84
C ASP A 58 10.83 11.63 11.77
N ALA A 59 10.41 12.87 12.08
CA ALA A 59 10.40 14.01 11.17
C ALA A 59 11.73 14.16 10.41
N GLY A 60 11.64 14.40 9.08
CA GLY A 60 12.81 14.58 8.22
C GLY A 60 13.56 13.29 7.86
N ARG A 61 13.22 12.14 8.44
CA ARG A 61 13.88 10.87 8.10
C ARG A 61 13.58 10.47 6.66
N PRO A 62 14.58 10.11 5.83
CA PRO A 62 14.36 9.59 4.48
C PRO A 62 13.48 8.34 4.49
N ARG A 63 12.55 8.28 3.54
CA ARG A 63 11.67 7.14 3.31
C ARG A 63 12.31 6.14 2.34
N PRO A 64 11.98 4.85 2.42
CA PRO A 64 12.38 3.86 1.42
C PRO A 64 11.78 4.20 0.05
N LEU A 65 12.25 3.54 -1.01
CA LEU A 65 11.66 3.64 -2.35
C LEU A 65 10.24 3.06 -2.35
N PHE A 66 10.09 1.87 -1.75
CA PHE A 66 8.82 1.20 -1.57
C PHE A 66 8.67 0.68 -0.15
N CYS A 67 7.45 0.73 0.37
CA CYS A 67 7.05 -0.01 1.57
C CYS A 67 5.90 -0.95 1.22
N LEU A 68 6.16 -2.26 1.26
CA LEU A 68 5.20 -3.32 0.97
C LEU A 68 4.65 -3.87 2.29
N SER A 69 3.33 -3.94 2.44
CA SER A 69 2.75 -4.17 3.76
C SER A 69 1.61 -5.18 3.75
N ASN A 70 1.69 -6.15 4.68
CA ASN A 70 0.66 -7.17 4.93
C ASN A 70 0.19 -7.20 6.40
N ARG A 71 0.45 -6.15 7.18
CA ARG A 71 0.23 -6.03 8.64
C ARG A 71 1.17 -6.86 9.52
N GLY A 72 2.13 -7.53 8.94
CA GLY A 72 3.12 -8.33 9.67
C GLY A 72 4.20 -7.49 10.38
N ASP A 73 5.24 -8.17 10.80
CA ASP A 73 6.53 -7.61 11.21
C ASP A 73 7.37 -7.21 9.98
N ARG A 74 8.64 -6.82 10.18
CA ARG A 74 9.58 -6.46 9.10
C ARG A 74 9.96 -7.61 8.17
N ASN A 75 9.54 -8.84 8.49
CA ASN A 75 9.71 -10.03 7.65
C ASN A 75 8.36 -10.52 7.08
N GLY A 76 7.30 -9.74 7.23
CA GLY A 76 5.95 -10.11 6.79
C GLY A 76 5.24 -11.12 7.68
N LYS A 77 5.86 -11.61 8.77
CA LYS A 77 5.28 -12.61 9.68
C LYS A 77 4.31 -11.97 10.67
N PRO A 78 3.36 -12.74 11.23
CA PRO A 78 2.49 -12.25 12.29
C PRO A 78 3.30 -11.66 13.45
N GLN A 79 2.93 -10.46 13.92
CA GLN A 79 3.64 -9.77 15.03
C GLN A 79 3.54 -10.53 16.37
N LYS A 80 2.46 -11.28 16.56
CA LYS A 80 2.19 -12.17 17.70
C LYS A 80 1.46 -13.40 17.17
N PRO A 81 1.50 -14.53 17.87
CA PRO A 81 0.69 -15.70 17.54
C PRO A 81 -0.78 -15.31 17.33
N GLY A 82 -1.38 -15.69 16.20
CA GLY A 82 -2.76 -15.37 15.86
C GLY A 82 -3.01 -13.96 15.31
N SER A 83 -2.00 -13.08 15.22
CA SER A 83 -2.16 -11.79 14.56
C SER A 83 -2.44 -11.96 13.07
N LEU A 84 -3.40 -11.17 12.56
CA LEU A 84 -3.77 -11.16 11.15
C LEU A 84 -2.63 -10.63 10.29
N VAL A 85 -2.30 -11.38 9.23
CA VAL A 85 -1.59 -10.88 8.05
C VAL A 85 -2.50 -10.99 6.83
N THR A 86 -2.44 -10.03 5.93
CA THR A 86 -3.35 -9.95 4.76
C THR A 86 -2.76 -10.59 3.50
N CYS A 87 -1.51 -11.04 3.55
CA CYS A 87 -0.83 -11.76 2.48
C CYS A 87 0.15 -12.75 3.11
N PRO A 88 0.34 -13.96 2.55
CA PRO A 88 1.34 -14.90 3.04
C PRO A 88 2.74 -14.25 3.13
N PRO A 89 3.48 -14.48 4.23
CA PRO A 89 4.82 -13.89 4.39
C PRO A 89 5.78 -14.21 3.24
N VAL A 90 5.71 -15.42 2.72
CA VAL A 90 6.57 -15.86 1.60
C VAL A 90 6.27 -15.08 0.31
N TRP A 91 5.02 -14.74 0.06
CA TRP A 91 4.63 -13.92 -1.09
C TRP A 91 5.08 -12.48 -0.94
N LEU A 92 4.92 -11.88 0.25
CA LEU A 92 5.40 -10.53 0.51
C LEU A 92 6.92 -10.43 0.36
N GLN A 93 7.65 -11.45 0.81
CA GLN A 93 9.11 -11.52 0.67
C GLN A 93 9.54 -11.68 -0.80
N ALA A 94 8.84 -12.52 -1.59
CA ALA A 94 9.09 -12.68 -3.02
C ALA A 94 8.84 -11.35 -3.75
N LEU A 95 7.72 -10.68 -3.48
CA LEU A 95 7.43 -9.37 -4.04
C LEU A 95 8.50 -8.33 -3.68
N ALA A 96 8.95 -8.30 -2.41
CA ALA A 96 10.00 -7.38 -1.98
C ALA A 96 11.33 -7.65 -2.68
N ARG A 97 11.70 -8.91 -2.91
CA ARG A 97 12.92 -9.26 -3.68
C ARG A 97 12.81 -8.80 -5.13
N SER A 98 11.66 -9.04 -5.77
CA SER A 98 11.43 -8.65 -7.16
C SER A 98 11.50 -7.13 -7.34
N PHE A 99 10.86 -6.36 -6.45
CA PHE A 99 10.99 -4.90 -6.43
C PHE A 99 12.44 -4.47 -6.16
N GLN A 100 13.14 -5.08 -5.20
CA GLN A 100 14.52 -4.69 -4.91
C GLN A 100 15.46 -4.97 -6.09
N ALA A 101 15.23 -6.04 -6.86
CA ALA A 101 16.03 -6.35 -8.06
C ALA A 101 15.85 -5.31 -9.17
N GLU A 102 14.61 -4.85 -9.41
CA GLU A 102 14.32 -3.82 -10.41
C GLU A 102 14.89 -2.44 -10.03
N PHE A 103 15.05 -2.16 -8.74
CA PHE A 103 15.53 -0.87 -8.20
C PHE A 103 16.88 -1.03 -7.47
N ASP A 104 17.71 -1.98 -7.90
CA ASP A 104 19.00 -2.22 -7.27
C ASP A 104 19.93 -1.00 -7.36
N GLY A 105 20.61 -0.70 -6.25
CA GLY A 105 21.51 0.46 -6.13
C GLY A 105 20.81 1.82 -5.91
N GLU A 106 19.51 1.95 -6.13
CA GLU A 106 18.79 3.23 -6.01
C GLU A 106 18.24 3.51 -4.62
N GLY A 107 18.04 2.47 -3.82
CA GLY A 107 17.54 2.59 -2.45
C GLY A 107 16.92 1.29 -1.95
N ARG A 108 16.13 1.39 -0.89
CA ARG A 108 15.60 0.22 -0.20
C ARG A 108 14.13 -0.02 -0.48
N VAL A 109 13.79 -1.28 -0.69
CA VAL A 109 12.44 -1.82 -0.57
C VAL A 109 12.29 -2.43 0.82
N VAL A 110 11.28 -2.05 1.57
CA VAL A 110 11.08 -2.52 2.94
C VAL A 110 9.69 -3.12 3.14
N MET A 111 9.55 -3.95 4.17
CA MET A 111 8.27 -4.55 4.52
C MET A 111 7.76 -4.00 5.87
N ASN A 112 6.47 -3.58 5.89
CA ASN A 112 5.76 -3.17 7.10
C ASN A 112 6.40 -2.04 7.93
N ASP A 113 7.28 -1.22 7.34
CA ASP A 113 7.93 -0.08 7.99
C ASP A 113 8.18 1.03 6.96
N PRO A 114 7.64 2.24 7.11
CA PRO A 114 6.89 2.78 8.25
C PRO A 114 5.37 2.49 8.22
N PHE A 115 4.85 1.88 7.18
CA PHE A 115 3.43 1.57 7.03
C PHE A 115 3.22 0.06 7.15
N ARG A 116 2.04 -0.35 7.66
CA ARG A 116 1.76 -1.78 7.92
C ARG A 116 0.52 -2.31 7.21
N GLY A 117 -0.12 -1.50 6.40
CA GLY A 117 -1.40 -1.79 5.77
C GLY A 117 -2.56 -1.09 6.45
N GLY A 118 -3.53 -0.69 5.65
CA GLY A 118 -4.67 0.12 6.04
C GLY A 118 -5.95 -0.68 6.29
N PHE A 119 -7.05 0.06 6.41
CA PHE A 119 -8.38 -0.50 6.60
C PHE A 119 -8.83 -1.32 5.38
N ILE A 120 -8.59 -0.83 4.16
CA ILE A 120 -9.02 -1.47 2.91
C ILE A 120 -8.49 -2.90 2.82
N THR A 121 -7.19 -3.09 2.99
CA THR A 121 -6.56 -4.43 2.92
C THR A 121 -7.15 -5.41 3.93
N VAL A 122 -7.45 -4.94 5.15
CA VAL A 122 -8.01 -5.78 6.22
C VAL A 122 -9.47 -6.12 5.97
N ALA A 123 -10.29 -5.13 5.62
CA ALA A 123 -11.71 -5.29 5.43
C ALA A 123 -11.98 -6.31 4.33
N HIS A 124 -11.35 -6.14 3.17
CA HIS A 124 -11.57 -7.01 2.02
C HIS A 124 -10.88 -8.39 2.16
N TYR A 125 -9.72 -8.47 2.80
CA TYR A 125 -9.13 -9.76 3.15
C TYR A 125 -10.05 -10.59 4.06
N ARG A 126 -10.71 -9.97 5.05
CA ARG A 126 -11.64 -10.68 5.94
C ARG A 126 -12.86 -11.23 5.21
N GLN A 127 -13.34 -10.55 4.19
CA GLN A 127 -14.51 -10.98 3.43
C GLN A 127 -14.24 -12.22 2.56
N ARG A 128 -13.09 -12.27 1.87
CA ARG A 128 -12.83 -13.27 0.84
C ARG A 128 -11.56 -14.08 1.00
N ARG A 129 -10.68 -13.68 1.88
CA ARG A 129 -9.35 -14.29 2.06
C ARG A 129 -8.43 -14.14 0.84
N THR A 130 -8.81 -13.39 -0.19
CA THR A 130 -7.90 -12.97 -1.24
C THR A 130 -6.72 -12.23 -0.61
N PRO A 131 -5.47 -12.60 -0.87
CA PRO A 131 -4.29 -11.89 -0.37
C PRO A 131 -4.27 -10.42 -0.77
N TRP A 132 -3.88 -9.55 0.16
CA TRP A 132 -3.75 -8.10 -0.04
C TRP A 132 -2.40 -7.60 0.40
N VAL A 133 -1.78 -6.77 -0.44
CA VAL A 133 -0.57 -6.02 -0.11
C VAL A 133 -0.84 -4.53 -0.29
N GLN A 134 -0.57 -3.71 0.73
CA GLN A 134 -0.48 -2.26 0.54
C GLN A 134 0.91 -1.93 -0.01
N VAL A 135 0.93 -1.14 -1.09
CA VAL A 135 2.15 -0.70 -1.77
C VAL A 135 2.26 0.82 -1.62
N GLU A 136 3.25 1.29 -0.88
CA GLU A 136 3.57 2.71 -0.76
C GLU A 136 4.75 3.06 -1.64
N ILE A 137 4.54 3.96 -2.60
CA ILE A 137 5.53 4.41 -3.58
C ILE A 137 6.09 5.75 -3.13
N ASN A 138 7.41 5.87 -3.04
CA ASN A 138 8.06 7.13 -2.72
C ASN A 138 7.90 8.12 -3.88
N ARG A 139 7.32 9.28 -3.60
CA ARG A 139 7.09 10.32 -4.62
C ARG A 139 8.37 10.85 -5.24
N GLY A 140 9.50 10.80 -4.51
CA GLY A 140 10.81 11.15 -5.05
C GLY A 140 11.23 10.34 -6.28
N LEU A 141 10.56 9.22 -6.58
CA LEU A 141 10.78 8.45 -7.79
C LEU A 141 10.24 9.13 -9.06
N TYR A 142 9.18 9.93 -8.94
CA TYR A 142 8.48 10.52 -10.08
C TYR A 142 8.13 12.01 -9.93
N GLU A 143 8.34 12.62 -8.75
CA GLU A 143 8.18 14.07 -8.56
C GLU A 143 9.54 14.77 -8.72
N ALA A 144 9.54 15.89 -9.46
CA ALA A 144 10.64 16.84 -9.54
C ALA A 144 10.59 17.85 -8.37
N GLU A 145 11.55 18.78 -8.31
CA GLU A 145 11.50 19.92 -7.41
C GLU A 145 10.20 20.72 -7.66
N GLY A 146 9.52 21.12 -6.59
CA GLY A 146 8.21 21.79 -6.69
C GLY A 146 6.99 20.86 -6.71
N ARG A 147 7.18 19.55 -6.65
CA ARG A 147 6.14 18.49 -6.67
C ARG A 147 5.40 18.39 -8.01
N GLU A 148 5.99 18.82 -9.07
CA GLU A 148 5.49 18.53 -10.41
C GLU A 148 5.84 17.09 -10.81
N VAL A 149 4.94 16.45 -11.55
CA VAL A 149 5.18 15.10 -12.04
C VAL A 149 6.16 15.16 -13.20
N ASP A 150 7.25 14.40 -13.11
CA ASP A 150 8.17 14.16 -14.21
C ASP A 150 7.63 12.97 -15.02
N GLU A 151 7.06 13.24 -16.18
CA GLU A 151 6.39 12.24 -17.01
C GLU A 151 7.35 11.14 -17.52
N ALA A 152 8.61 11.46 -17.78
CA ALA A 152 9.61 10.48 -18.23
C ALA A 152 9.94 9.51 -17.08
N ARG A 153 10.18 10.04 -15.87
CA ARG A 153 10.42 9.20 -14.66
C ARG A 153 9.19 8.38 -14.28
N LEU A 154 7.99 8.94 -14.47
CA LEU A 154 6.74 8.22 -14.21
C LEU A 154 6.55 7.06 -15.20
N ALA A 155 6.88 7.26 -16.48
CA ALA A 155 6.81 6.22 -17.50
C ALA A 155 7.79 5.07 -17.18
N ASP A 156 9.05 5.37 -16.89
CA ASP A 156 10.06 4.38 -16.46
C ASP A 156 9.60 3.63 -15.21
N LEU A 157 9.13 4.36 -14.20
CA LEU A 157 8.63 3.77 -12.95
C LEU A 157 7.49 2.77 -13.19
N ARG A 158 6.56 3.07 -14.09
CA ARG A 158 5.44 2.18 -14.44
C ARG A 158 5.90 0.88 -15.07
N GLU A 159 6.84 0.94 -16.00
CA GLU A 159 7.42 -0.25 -16.66
C GLU A 159 8.15 -1.12 -15.64
N ARG A 160 8.96 -0.53 -14.78
CA ARG A 160 9.72 -1.25 -13.75
C ARG A 160 8.83 -1.86 -12.67
N ILE A 161 7.78 -1.15 -12.23
CA ILE A 161 6.78 -1.74 -11.32
C ILE A 161 6.09 -2.93 -11.98
N PHE A 162 5.72 -2.81 -13.27
CA PHE A 162 5.13 -3.93 -14.00
C PHE A 162 6.08 -5.12 -14.06
N SER A 163 7.34 -4.92 -14.40
CA SER A 163 8.38 -5.97 -14.40
C SER A 163 8.54 -6.62 -13.03
N ALA A 164 8.57 -5.81 -11.96
CA ALA A 164 8.67 -6.33 -10.59
C ALA A 164 7.46 -7.21 -10.21
N VAL A 165 6.25 -6.79 -10.58
CA VAL A 165 5.03 -7.57 -10.29
C VAL A 165 4.99 -8.84 -11.15
N ALA A 166 5.38 -8.77 -12.42
CA ALA A 166 5.45 -9.93 -13.30
C ALA A 166 6.48 -10.97 -12.80
N GLY A 167 7.68 -10.52 -12.44
CA GLY A 167 8.71 -11.39 -11.87
C GLY A 167 8.30 -12.06 -10.56
N PHE A 168 7.63 -11.32 -9.69
CA PHE A 168 7.01 -11.89 -8.49
C PHE A 168 5.96 -12.96 -8.85
N TRP A 169 5.08 -12.68 -9.82
CA TRP A 169 4.05 -13.61 -10.22
C TRP A 169 4.63 -14.90 -10.76
N ASP A 170 5.64 -14.81 -11.61
CA ASP A 170 6.36 -15.97 -12.15
C ASP A 170 7.03 -16.81 -11.05
N GLU A 171 7.51 -16.19 -9.97
CA GLU A 171 8.11 -16.90 -8.84
C GLU A 171 7.09 -17.70 -8.03
N ILE A 172 5.90 -17.15 -7.77
CA ILE A 172 4.91 -17.79 -6.89
C ILE A 172 3.96 -18.75 -7.61
N SER A 173 3.89 -18.70 -8.95
CA SER A 173 3.03 -19.56 -9.78
C SER A 173 3.69 -20.88 -10.17
N ARG A 174 4.95 -21.09 -9.81
CA ARG A 174 5.73 -22.33 -10.02
C ARG A 174 5.52 -23.31 -8.88
#